data_f7fb37bea7e39fb5d5d2a3f488a7e646
#
_entry.id   f7fb37bea7e39fb5d5d2a3f488a7e646
#
_cell.length_a   1.000
_cell.length_b   1.000
_cell.length_c   1.000
_cell.angle_alpha   90.00
_cell.angle_beta   90.00
_cell.angle_gamma   90.00
#
_symmetry.space_group_name_H-M   'P 1'
#
loop_
_entity.id
_entity.type
_entity.pdbx_description
1 polymer ?
#
loop_
_entity_poly.entity_id
_entity_poly.type
_entity_poly.pdbx_seq_one_letter_code
_entity_poly.pdbx_strand_id
1 'polypeptide(L)'
;SLGLDPKVHIVDGNKNDNFWMMGDTGPCGPCSEIHVDLTPEGDTRGTLVNKGSAECIEIWNLVFIQFNANPDGTFSALPAKHVDTGMGFERVTSIIQGTKNFTRFAEATISNYETDIFRPIFDEIEILSGKKYGGTLPASSELAMLDAQQATDVAFRVIADHIRTLSFAIADGI
;
A
#
# COMPACT_ATOMS: atom_id res chain seq x y z
N SER A 1 -6.02 24.32 10.43
CA SER A 1 -6.96 23.21 10.65
C SER A 1 -7.29 22.61 9.30
N LEU A 2 -7.14 21.29 9.17
CA LEU A 2 -7.50 20.55 7.94
C LEU A 2 -9.02 20.29 7.84
N GLY A 3 -9.82 20.83 8.77
CA GLY A 3 -11.28 20.62 8.81
C GLY A 3 -11.70 19.27 9.39
N LEU A 4 -10.76 18.41 9.79
CA LEU A 4 -11.07 17.11 10.37
C LEU A 4 -11.49 17.24 11.84
N ASP A 5 -12.55 16.51 12.22
CA ASP A 5 -12.98 16.39 13.61
C ASP A 5 -12.21 15.24 14.29
N PRO A 6 -11.34 15.50 15.27
CA PRO A 6 -10.56 14.46 15.91
C PRO A 6 -11.40 13.41 16.64
N LYS A 7 -12.64 13.73 17.03
CA LYS A 7 -13.54 12.75 17.66
C LYS A 7 -14.10 11.71 16.69
N VAL A 8 -13.95 11.95 15.40
CA VAL A 8 -14.50 11.11 14.34
C VAL A 8 -13.38 10.53 13.47
N HIS A 9 -12.38 11.36 13.13
CA HIS A 9 -11.35 11.00 12.16
C HIS A 9 -10.05 10.47 12.81
N ILE A 10 -9.98 10.44 14.15
CA ILE A 10 -8.95 9.70 14.87
C ILE A 10 -9.61 8.44 15.41
N VAL A 11 -9.22 7.29 14.85
CA VAL A 11 -9.75 5.99 15.24
C VAL A 11 -8.70 5.27 16.08
N ASP A 12 -9.09 4.88 17.29
CA ASP A 12 -8.20 4.11 18.14
C ASP A 12 -7.98 2.70 17.57
N GLY A 13 -6.72 2.32 17.42
CA GLY A 13 -6.31 0.97 17.07
C GLY A 13 -5.89 0.17 18.30
N ASN A 14 -5.62 -1.08 18.11
CA ASN A 14 -5.08 -2.00 19.10
C ASN A 14 -3.64 -2.43 18.74
N LYS A 15 -3.04 -3.31 19.53
CA LYS A 15 -1.67 -3.78 19.28
C LYS A 15 -1.52 -4.48 17.94
N ASN A 16 -2.54 -5.14 17.42
CA ASN A 16 -2.45 -5.83 16.14
C ASN A 16 -2.45 -4.84 14.97
N ASP A 17 -3.15 -3.71 15.13
CA ASP A 17 -3.26 -2.69 14.10
C ASP A 17 -2.12 -1.66 14.21
N ASN A 18 -1.77 -1.23 15.43
CA ASN A 18 -0.89 -0.09 15.68
C ASN A 18 0.36 -0.45 16.50
N PHE A 19 0.99 -1.58 16.23
CA PHE A 19 2.30 -1.93 16.75
C PHE A 19 3.14 -2.58 15.66
N TRP A 20 4.12 -1.86 15.15
CA TRP A 20 4.99 -2.32 14.08
C TRP A 20 6.19 -3.09 14.63
N MET A 21 6.53 -4.17 13.96
CA MET A 21 7.73 -4.98 14.23
C MET A 21 8.47 -5.23 12.93
N MET A 22 9.80 -5.12 12.97
CA MET A 22 10.65 -5.40 11.80
C MET A 22 10.55 -6.87 11.35
N GLY A 23 10.30 -7.75 12.29
CA GLY A 23 10.14 -9.19 12.10
C GLY A 23 9.88 -9.84 13.46
N ASP A 24 10.19 -11.12 13.59
CA ASP A 24 10.07 -11.84 14.87
C ASP A 24 10.98 -11.25 15.95
N THR A 25 12.09 -10.64 15.54
CA THR A 25 13.05 -9.96 16.41
C THR A 25 13.50 -8.64 15.79
N GLY A 26 14.01 -7.73 16.61
CA GLY A 26 14.55 -6.46 16.14
C GLY A 26 13.76 -5.24 16.59
N PRO A 27 14.06 -4.07 16.03
CA PRO A 27 13.41 -2.81 16.39
C PRO A 27 11.90 -2.87 16.21
N CYS A 28 11.17 -2.32 17.19
CA CYS A 28 9.72 -2.30 17.15
C CYS A 28 9.15 -1.16 18.02
N GLY A 29 7.86 -0.88 17.85
CA GLY A 29 7.17 0.10 18.65
C GLY A 29 5.76 0.40 18.18
N PRO A 30 5.00 1.18 18.96
CA PRO A 30 3.69 1.62 18.53
C PRO A 30 3.77 2.48 17.28
N CYS A 31 2.73 2.45 16.48
CA CYS A 31 2.63 3.28 15.28
C CYS A 31 1.28 3.99 15.20
N SER A 32 1.24 5.00 14.37
CA SER A 32 0.01 5.61 13.89
C SER A 32 0.01 5.60 12.36
N GLU A 33 -1.18 5.58 11.77
CA GLU A 33 -1.35 5.42 10.35
C GLU A 33 -2.21 6.55 9.79
N ILE A 34 -1.93 6.92 8.55
CA ILE A 34 -2.80 7.80 7.79
C ILE A 34 -3.51 6.96 6.74
N HIS A 35 -4.83 6.99 6.79
CA HIS A 35 -5.72 6.33 5.84
C HIS A 35 -6.40 7.35 4.95
N VAL A 36 -6.69 6.97 3.73
CA VAL A 36 -7.50 7.77 2.80
C VAL A 36 -8.80 7.04 2.52
N ASP A 37 -9.89 7.74 2.75
CA ASP A 37 -11.22 7.30 2.37
C ASP A 37 -11.43 7.58 0.87
N LEU A 38 -11.62 6.51 0.11
CA LEU A 38 -11.77 6.53 -1.35
C LEU A 38 -13.23 6.36 -1.77
N THR A 39 -14.16 6.35 -0.82
CA THR A 39 -15.59 6.31 -1.15
C THR A 39 -16.00 7.55 -1.94
N PRO A 40 -17.06 7.48 -2.75
CA PRO A 40 -17.54 8.63 -3.49
C PRO A 40 -17.85 9.85 -2.63
N GLU A 41 -18.30 9.62 -1.40
CA GLU A 41 -18.60 10.64 -0.41
C GLU A 41 -17.34 11.22 0.24
N GLY A 42 -16.24 10.47 0.22
CA GLY A 42 -14.93 10.87 0.75
C GLY A 42 -14.85 10.96 2.27
N ASP A 43 -15.91 10.60 2.98
CA ASP A 43 -15.93 10.63 4.45
C ASP A 43 -16.94 9.62 5.03
N THR A 44 -16.46 8.43 5.38
CA THR A 44 -17.22 7.43 6.12
C THR A 44 -17.09 7.58 7.65
N ARG A 45 -16.58 8.71 8.13
CA ARG A 45 -16.39 9.02 9.55
C ARG A 45 -15.50 7.98 10.24
N GLY A 46 -14.46 7.50 9.56
CA GLY A 46 -13.50 6.53 10.08
C GLY A 46 -14.02 5.10 10.21
N THR A 47 -15.25 4.80 9.79
CA THR A 47 -15.85 3.47 9.99
C THR A 47 -15.18 2.36 9.18
N LEU A 48 -14.47 2.69 8.12
CA LEU A 48 -13.75 1.73 7.26
C LEU A 48 -12.28 1.52 7.64
N VAL A 49 -11.75 2.31 8.56
CA VAL A 49 -10.34 2.18 9.01
C VAL A 49 -10.13 0.80 9.62
N ASN A 50 -9.08 0.09 9.19
CA ASN A 50 -8.70 -1.25 9.64
C ASN A 50 -9.82 -2.32 9.49
N LYS A 51 -10.71 -2.15 8.49
CA LYS A 51 -11.76 -3.13 8.17
C LYS A 51 -11.46 -3.98 6.94
N GLY A 52 -10.27 -3.84 6.34
CA GLY A 52 -9.91 -4.56 5.12
C GLY A 52 -10.67 -4.10 3.88
N SER A 53 -11.28 -2.91 3.91
CA SER A 53 -11.97 -2.35 2.76
C SER A 53 -10.97 -1.80 1.75
N ALA A 54 -11.20 -2.10 0.47
CA ALA A 54 -10.44 -1.49 -0.63
C ALA A 54 -10.78 0.01 -0.81
N GLU A 55 -11.86 0.49 -0.20
CA GLU A 55 -12.30 1.88 -0.24
C GLU A 55 -11.69 2.75 0.86
N CYS A 56 -10.91 2.18 1.78
CA CYS A 56 -10.19 2.94 2.78
C CYS A 56 -8.81 2.31 2.98
N ILE A 57 -7.79 2.96 2.45
CA ILE A 57 -6.45 2.38 2.41
C ILE A 57 -5.46 3.19 3.23
N GLU A 58 -4.60 2.48 3.94
CA GLU A 58 -3.42 3.05 4.58
C GLU A 58 -2.44 3.54 3.50
N ILE A 59 -1.99 4.78 3.64
CA ILE A 59 -0.99 5.39 2.76
C ILE A 59 0.33 5.68 3.47
N TRP A 60 0.32 5.84 4.77
CA TRP A 60 1.51 6.22 5.54
C TRP A 60 1.47 5.63 6.93
N ASN A 61 2.55 4.95 7.33
CA ASN A 61 2.76 4.44 8.67
C ASN A 61 3.86 5.26 9.36
N LEU A 62 3.58 5.75 10.57
CA LEU A 62 4.50 6.51 11.41
C LEU A 62 4.85 5.68 12.63
N VAL A 63 6.04 5.07 12.63
CA VAL A 63 6.48 4.14 13.67
C VAL A 63 7.32 4.84 14.72
N PHE A 64 6.95 4.67 15.97
CA PHE A 64 7.69 5.18 17.13
C PHE A 64 8.53 4.05 17.73
N ILE A 65 9.70 3.83 17.15
CA ILE A 65 10.63 2.76 17.55
C ILE A 65 11.18 3.04 18.93
N GLN A 66 10.78 2.21 19.90
CA GLN A 66 11.11 2.36 21.33
C GLN A 66 11.69 1.10 21.94
N PHE A 67 11.48 -0.05 21.30
CA PHE A 67 11.81 -1.36 21.82
C PHE A 67 12.58 -2.20 20.82
N ASN A 68 13.26 -3.21 21.35
CA ASN A 68 13.77 -4.34 20.59
C ASN A 68 12.98 -5.60 20.99
N ALA A 69 12.41 -6.30 20.03
CA ALA A 69 11.82 -7.60 20.25
C ALA A 69 12.93 -8.65 20.35
N ASN A 70 12.93 -9.43 21.43
CA ASN A 70 13.93 -10.44 21.70
C ASN A 70 13.44 -11.85 21.26
N PRO A 71 14.35 -12.81 20.99
CA PRO A 71 13.97 -14.16 20.58
C PRO A 71 13.10 -14.92 21.56
N ASP A 72 13.12 -14.55 22.84
CA ASP A 72 12.28 -15.13 23.90
C ASP A 72 10.86 -14.53 23.98
N GLY A 73 10.52 -13.62 23.08
CA GLY A 73 9.23 -12.94 23.03
C GLY A 73 9.11 -11.74 23.96
N THR A 74 10.17 -11.38 24.67
CA THR A 74 10.20 -10.17 25.51
C THR A 74 10.58 -8.93 24.72
N PHE A 75 10.31 -7.76 25.30
CA PHE A 75 10.70 -6.47 24.73
C PHE A 75 11.69 -5.77 25.66
N SER A 76 12.81 -5.34 25.12
CA SER A 76 13.77 -4.49 25.82
C SER A 76 13.71 -3.06 25.28
N ALA A 77 13.78 -2.08 26.17
CA ALA A 77 13.78 -0.68 25.76
C ALA A 77 15.08 -0.34 25.01
N LEU A 78 14.97 0.41 23.92
CA LEU A 78 16.11 0.96 23.23
C LEU A 78 16.74 2.11 24.02
N PRO A 79 18.08 2.31 23.94
CA PRO A 79 18.75 3.41 24.62
C PRO A 79 18.35 4.79 24.11
N ALA A 80 17.85 4.87 22.89
CA ALA A 80 17.28 6.06 22.28
C ALA A 80 15.98 5.71 21.56
N LYS A 81 15.05 6.66 21.50
CA LYS A 81 13.79 6.52 20.77
C LYS A 81 13.94 7.16 19.40
N HIS A 82 13.36 6.52 18.40
CA HIS A 82 13.44 6.95 17.01
C HIS A 82 12.04 7.02 16.41
N VAL A 83 11.87 7.85 15.40
CA VAL A 83 10.70 7.82 14.53
C VAL A 83 11.16 7.36 13.16
N ASP A 84 10.54 6.31 12.68
CA ASP A 84 10.73 5.81 11.32
C ASP A 84 9.38 5.82 10.61
N THR A 85 9.36 6.23 9.35
CA THR A 85 8.09 6.35 8.61
C THR A 85 8.18 5.64 7.27
N GLY A 86 7.08 4.98 6.90
CA GLY A 86 6.93 4.36 5.59
C GLY A 86 5.68 4.85 4.89
N MET A 87 5.86 5.51 3.73
CA MET A 87 4.76 5.93 2.88
C MET A 87 4.67 5.02 1.65
N GLY A 88 3.47 4.55 1.36
CA GLY A 88 3.22 3.74 0.17
C GLY A 88 3.30 4.58 -1.10
N PHE A 89 4.46 4.60 -1.75
CA PHE A 89 4.70 5.40 -2.96
C PHE A 89 3.68 5.12 -4.06
N GLU A 90 3.46 3.85 -4.38
CA GLU A 90 2.50 3.42 -5.40
C GLU A 90 1.05 3.77 -5.00
N ARG A 91 0.71 3.58 -3.72
CA ARG A 91 -0.64 3.91 -3.20
C ARG A 91 -0.92 5.40 -3.33
N VAL A 92 0.00 6.25 -2.88
CA VAL A 92 -0.15 7.71 -2.98
C VAL A 92 -0.22 8.17 -4.43
N THR A 93 0.66 7.63 -5.30
CA THR A 93 0.65 7.98 -6.73
C THR A 93 -0.66 7.57 -7.39
N SER A 94 -1.18 6.38 -7.08
CA SER A 94 -2.44 5.90 -7.65
C SER A 94 -3.63 6.78 -7.24
N ILE A 95 -3.65 7.25 -6.00
CA ILE A 95 -4.69 8.16 -5.53
C ILE A 95 -4.59 9.51 -6.25
N ILE A 96 -3.40 10.09 -6.32
CA ILE A 96 -3.18 11.40 -6.98
C ILE A 96 -3.60 11.33 -8.45
N GLN A 97 -3.15 10.32 -9.18
CA GLN A 97 -3.43 10.18 -10.60
C GLN A 97 -4.87 9.74 -10.87
N GLY A 98 -5.36 8.74 -10.13
CA GLY A 98 -6.73 8.23 -10.26
C GLY A 98 -7.80 9.26 -9.95
N THR A 99 -7.58 10.11 -8.94
CA THR A 99 -8.52 11.18 -8.55
C THR A 99 -8.32 12.49 -9.32
N LYS A 100 -7.41 12.54 -10.29
CA LYS A 100 -7.03 13.78 -11.01
C LYS A 100 -6.65 14.90 -10.03
N ASN A 101 -5.63 14.65 -9.21
CA ASN A 101 -5.14 15.54 -8.15
C ASN A 101 -6.23 15.90 -7.12
N PHE A 102 -6.90 14.87 -6.59
CA PHE A 102 -7.93 15.00 -5.55
C PHE A 102 -9.18 15.78 -5.95
N THR A 103 -9.49 15.85 -7.25
CA THR A 103 -10.65 16.60 -7.77
C THR A 103 -11.83 15.72 -8.18
N ARG A 104 -11.62 14.40 -8.36
CA ARG A 104 -12.63 13.48 -8.91
C ARG A 104 -12.65 12.14 -8.19
N PHE A 105 -13.03 12.14 -6.92
CA PHE A 105 -13.11 10.88 -6.16
C PHE A 105 -14.24 9.96 -6.65
N ALA A 106 -15.41 10.49 -6.93
CA ALA A 106 -16.56 9.71 -7.36
C ALA A 106 -16.38 8.93 -8.67
N GLU A 107 -15.44 9.38 -9.52
CA GLU A 107 -15.14 8.76 -10.82
C GLU A 107 -13.80 7.99 -10.78
N ALA A 108 -13.14 7.98 -9.64
CA ALA A 108 -11.78 7.47 -9.55
C ALA A 108 -11.75 5.94 -9.60
N THR A 109 -10.89 5.40 -10.45
CA THR A 109 -10.45 4.02 -10.38
C THR A 109 -9.03 4.01 -9.82
N ILE A 110 -8.90 3.56 -8.58
CA ILE A 110 -7.60 3.55 -7.90
C ILE A 110 -6.92 2.22 -8.17
N SER A 111 -5.81 2.28 -8.89
CA SER A 111 -4.96 1.12 -9.16
C SER A 111 -3.49 1.55 -9.22
N ASN A 112 -2.65 0.89 -8.43
CA ASN A 112 -1.21 1.11 -8.45
C ASN A 112 -0.62 0.93 -9.87
N TYR A 113 -1.21 0.05 -10.65
CA TYR A 113 -0.72 -0.34 -11.98
C TYR A 113 -1.17 0.58 -13.11
N GLU A 114 -2.21 1.38 -12.90
CA GLU A 114 -2.71 2.37 -13.87
C GLU A 114 -2.07 3.76 -13.66
N THR A 115 -0.78 3.75 -13.34
CA THR A 115 0.02 4.95 -13.08
C THR A 115 1.17 5.07 -14.06
N ASP A 116 1.77 6.23 -14.14
CA ASP A 116 2.98 6.49 -14.94
C ASP A 116 4.22 5.74 -14.43
N ILE A 117 4.13 5.12 -13.24
CA ILE A 117 5.17 4.23 -12.71
C ILE A 117 5.19 2.91 -13.48
N PHE A 118 4.03 2.34 -13.78
CA PHE A 118 3.91 0.99 -14.34
C PHE A 118 3.57 0.99 -15.84
N ARG A 119 2.81 1.96 -16.32
CA ARG A 119 2.38 1.98 -17.73
C ARG A 119 3.53 1.89 -18.73
N PRO A 120 4.66 2.59 -18.59
CA PRO A 120 5.79 2.44 -19.52
C PRO A 120 6.36 1.02 -19.54
N ILE A 121 6.37 0.33 -18.40
CA ILE A 121 6.84 -1.07 -18.32
C ILE A 121 5.85 -1.99 -19.03
N PHE A 122 4.56 -1.78 -18.82
CA PHE A 122 3.52 -2.56 -19.51
C PHE A 122 3.55 -2.36 -21.01
N ASP A 123 3.77 -1.14 -21.48
CA ASP A 123 3.88 -0.85 -22.92
C ASP A 123 5.03 -1.65 -23.56
N GLU A 124 6.18 -1.76 -22.90
CA GLU A 124 7.30 -2.60 -23.37
C GLU A 124 6.97 -4.10 -23.30
N ILE A 125 6.30 -4.57 -22.24
CA ILE A 125 5.87 -5.96 -22.17
C ILE A 125 4.87 -6.27 -23.29
N GLU A 126 3.96 -5.37 -23.62
CA GLU A 126 3.03 -5.52 -24.74
C GLU A 126 3.76 -5.68 -26.08
N ILE A 127 4.78 -4.84 -26.32
CA ILE A 127 5.60 -4.92 -27.55
C ILE A 127 6.32 -6.26 -27.63
N LEU A 128 6.97 -6.69 -26.55
CA LEU A 128 7.78 -7.90 -26.54
C LEU A 128 6.94 -9.19 -26.58
N SER A 129 5.79 -9.20 -25.92
CA SER A 129 4.96 -10.41 -25.79
C SER A 129 3.87 -10.53 -26.84
N GLY A 130 3.50 -9.45 -27.52
CA GLY A 130 2.34 -9.37 -28.39
C GLY A 130 0.99 -9.49 -27.67
N LYS A 131 0.99 -9.46 -26.33
CA LYS A 131 -0.22 -9.51 -25.49
C LYS A 131 -0.60 -8.10 -25.04
N LYS A 132 -1.86 -7.93 -24.59
CA LYS A 132 -2.36 -6.65 -24.08
C LYS A 132 -2.71 -6.75 -22.62
N TYR A 133 -2.35 -5.72 -21.87
CA TYR A 133 -2.79 -5.54 -20.49
C TYR A 133 -4.23 -5.00 -20.47
N GLY A 134 -5.12 -5.75 -19.88
CA GLY A 134 -6.56 -5.42 -19.82
C GLY A 134 -7.01 -4.68 -18.55
N GLY A 135 -6.13 -4.53 -17.55
CA GLY A 135 -6.48 -3.87 -16.30
C GLY A 135 -7.50 -4.64 -15.45
N THR A 136 -7.70 -5.93 -15.71
CA THR A 136 -8.69 -6.72 -14.98
C THR A 136 -8.23 -6.99 -13.54
N LEU A 137 -9.19 -7.01 -12.61
CA LEU A 137 -8.93 -7.48 -11.25
C LEU A 137 -9.27 -8.97 -11.17
N PRO A 138 -8.39 -9.81 -10.60
CA PRO A 138 -8.70 -11.23 -10.45
C PRO A 138 -9.85 -11.42 -9.45
N ALA A 139 -10.82 -12.25 -9.83
CA ALA A 139 -11.93 -12.63 -8.96
C ALA A 139 -11.50 -13.60 -7.86
N SER A 140 -10.33 -14.20 -7.96
CA SER A 140 -9.76 -15.16 -7.02
C SER A 140 -8.24 -15.01 -6.94
N SER A 141 -7.66 -15.35 -5.80
CA SER A 141 -6.20 -15.49 -5.64
C SER A 141 -5.65 -16.80 -6.25
N GLU A 142 -6.52 -17.74 -6.60
CA GLU A 142 -6.14 -19.01 -7.20
C GLU A 142 -5.98 -18.86 -8.71
N LEU A 143 -4.74 -18.98 -9.21
CA LEU A 143 -4.41 -18.86 -10.63
C LEU A 143 -5.23 -19.80 -11.53
N ALA A 144 -5.62 -20.96 -11.04
CA ALA A 144 -6.41 -21.93 -11.79
C ALA A 144 -7.86 -21.48 -12.05
N MET A 145 -8.35 -20.46 -11.34
CA MET A 145 -9.70 -19.90 -11.48
C MET A 145 -9.73 -18.63 -12.34
N LEU A 146 -8.60 -18.18 -12.83
CA LEU A 146 -8.51 -16.96 -13.66
C LEU A 146 -8.86 -17.29 -15.11
N ASP A 147 -9.59 -16.39 -15.76
CA ASP A 147 -9.70 -16.42 -17.21
C ASP A 147 -8.37 -16.04 -17.89
N ALA A 148 -8.31 -16.20 -19.21
CA ALA A 148 -7.07 -15.96 -19.96
C ALA A 148 -6.57 -14.50 -19.89
N GLN A 149 -7.47 -13.53 -19.81
CA GLN A 149 -7.10 -12.11 -19.68
C GLN A 149 -6.64 -11.80 -18.26
N GLN A 150 -7.34 -12.28 -17.26
CA GLN A 150 -6.93 -12.14 -15.86
C GLN A 150 -5.55 -12.74 -15.60
N ALA A 151 -5.29 -13.95 -16.13
CA ALA A 151 -3.99 -14.59 -16.02
C ALA A 151 -2.88 -13.78 -16.73
N THR A 152 -3.18 -13.20 -17.88
CA THR A 152 -2.28 -12.29 -18.60
C THR A 152 -1.98 -11.06 -17.76
N ASP A 153 -3.00 -10.41 -17.20
CA ASP A 153 -2.85 -9.19 -16.40
C ASP A 153 -2.06 -9.44 -15.10
N VAL A 154 -2.28 -10.58 -14.46
CA VAL A 154 -1.47 -11.00 -13.30
C VAL A 154 0.00 -11.14 -13.71
N ALA A 155 0.28 -11.78 -14.84
CA ALA A 155 1.66 -11.95 -15.33
C ALA A 155 2.33 -10.60 -15.61
N PHE A 156 1.62 -9.64 -16.22
CA PHE A 156 2.12 -8.27 -16.42
C PHE A 156 2.52 -7.60 -15.11
N ARG A 157 1.66 -7.68 -14.09
CA ARG A 157 1.92 -7.10 -12.77
C ARG A 157 3.14 -7.74 -12.11
N VAL A 158 3.22 -9.06 -12.10
CA VAL A 158 4.34 -9.81 -11.52
C VAL A 158 5.66 -9.42 -12.20
N ILE A 159 5.69 -9.39 -13.55
CA ILE A 159 6.89 -9.02 -14.29
C ILE A 159 7.32 -7.59 -13.96
N ALA A 160 6.37 -6.64 -13.97
CA ALA A 160 6.66 -5.23 -13.70
C ALA A 160 7.15 -4.99 -12.27
N ASP A 161 6.53 -5.61 -11.27
CA ASP A 161 6.98 -5.52 -9.88
C ASP A 161 8.38 -6.10 -9.71
N HIS A 162 8.64 -7.27 -10.28
CA HIS A 162 9.92 -7.94 -10.14
C HIS A 162 11.04 -7.18 -10.87
N ILE A 163 10.81 -6.69 -12.09
CA ILE A 163 11.85 -5.96 -12.83
C ILE A 163 12.23 -4.65 -12.12
N ARG A 164 11.26 -3.95 -11.52
CA ARG A 164 11.51 -2.76 -10.72
C ARG A 164 12.34 -3.10 -9.49
N THR A 165 11.90 -4.10 -8.71
CA THR A 165 12.61 -4.54 -7.50
C THR A 165 14.04 -4.95 -7.80
N LEU A 166 14.25 -5.77 -8.83
CA LEU A 166 15.58 -6.22 -9.24
C LEU A 166 16.45 -5.05 -9.72
N SER A 167 15.88 -4.10 -10.46
CA SER A 167 16.62 -2.94 -10.95
C SER A 167 17.13 -2.07 -9.81
N PHE A 168 16.33 -1.82 -8.79
CA PHE A 168 16.75 -1.06 -7.61
C PHE A 168 17.75 -1.84 -6.77
N ALA A 169 17.52 -3.13 -6.52
CA ALA A 169 18.46 -3.96 -5.77
C ALA A 169 19.84 -3.99 -6.43
N ILE A 170 19.90 -4.18 -7.75
CA ILE A 170 21.18 -4.16 -8.50
C ILE A 170 21.83 -2.77 -8.43
N ALA A 171 21.04 -1.69 -8.56
CA ALA A 171 21.57 -0.33 -8.47
C ALA A 171 22.15 -0.02 -7.07
N ASP A 172 21.57 -0.59 -6.04
CA ASP A 172 22.03 -0.47 -4.64
C ASP A 172 23.20 -1.42 -4.30
N GLY A 173 23.55 -2.31 -5.23
CA GLY A 173 24.69 -3.24 -5.07
C GLY A 173 24.36 -4.51 -4.27
N ILE A 174 23.09 -4.91 -4.25
CA ILE A 174 22.61 -6.14 -3.61
C ILE A 174 22.57 -7.28 -4.62
#